data_8e63f06632b3e03b7b777982bd3c78e0
#
_entry.id   8e63f06632b3e03b7b777982bd3c78e0
#
_cell.length_a   1.000
_cell.length_b   1.000
_cell.length_c   1.000
_cell.angle_alpha   90.00
_cell.angle_beta   90.00
_cell.angle_gamma   90.00
#
_symmetry.space_group_name_H-M   'P 1'
#
loop_
_entity.id
_entity.type
_entity.pdbx_description
1 polymer ?
#
loop_
_entity_poly.entity_id
_entity_poly.type
_entity_poly.pdbx_seq_one_letter_code
_entity_poly.pdbx_strand_id
1 'polypeptide(L)'
;MEKEPTSSSNQGVVLTSIETFEKKTIPEEHCYGHCRPVTEFEKLNRIGEGTYGVVYRARDTVSNEIVALKKVRMEREKDGIPLSGLREISLLLNLEHKNIVQLKEVVVGKHLDSIFLVMEYCEQDLASLLDNMSSPFKEAQIKCLMLQLLHGVQYLHQRLIVHRDLKVSNLLLTGKGILKIGE
;
A
#
# COMPACT_ATOMS: atom_id res chain seq x y z
N MET A 1 -52.23 -6.34 -23.23
CA MET A 1 -51.65 -5.53 -22.15
C MET A 1 -50.16 -5.87 -22.11
N GLU A 2 -49.41 -5.15 -22.93
CA GLU A 2 -47.96 -5.26 -22.97
C GLU A 2 -47.38 -4.48 -21.82
N LYS A 3 -46.51 -5.10 -21.01
CA LYS A 3 -45.76 -4.43 -19.98
C LYS A 3 -44.52 -3.83 -20.63
N GLU A 4 -44.43 -2.51 -20.59
CA GLU A 4 -43.21 -1.77 -20.92
C GLU A 4 -42.06 -2.20 -20.01
N PRO A 5 -40.82 -2.31 -20.53
CA PRO A 5 -39.65 -2.55 -19.71
C PRO A 5 -39.30 -1.26 -18.94
N THR A 6 -39.28 -1.35 -17.62
CA THR A 6 -38.80 -0.29 -16.73
C THR A 6 -37.35 0.04 -17.05
N SER A 7 -37.11 1.26 -17.49
CA SER A 7 -35.79 1.85 -17.71
C SER A 7 -35.00 1.85 -16.41
N SER A 8 -33.95 1.01 -16.34
CA SER A 8 -32.91 1.12 -15.33
C SER A 8 -32.17 2.43 -15.55
N SER A 9 -32.32 3.37 -14.63
CA SER A 9 -31.54 4.60 -14.58
C SER A 9 -30.06 4.27 -14.42
N ASN A 10 -29.28 4.43 -15.48
CA ASN A 10 -27.83 4.39 -15.47
C ASN A 10 -27.36 5.61 -14.64
N GLN A 11 -27.18 5.43 -13.32
CA GLN A 11 -26.59 6.43 -12.44
C GLN A 11 -25.06 6.32 -12.58
N GLY A 12 -24.48 7.12 -13.49
CA GLY A 12 -23.04 7.27 -13.59
C GLY A 12 -22.47 8.17 -12.48
N VAL A 13 -21.18 8.03 -12.20
CA VAL A 13 -20.47 8.91 -11.24
C VAL A 13 -20.16 10.24 -11.91
N VAL A 14 -20.58 11.35 -11.29
CA VAL A 14 -20.29 12.70 -11.78
C VAL A 14 -18.94 13.14 -11.23
N LEU A 15 -17.96 13.29 -12.12
CA LEU A 15 -16.64 13.87 -11.80
C LEU A 15 -16.63 15.33 -12.23
N THR A 16 -15.99 16.17 -11.41
CA THR A 16 -15.79 17.59 -11.75
C THR A 16 -14.31 17.80 -12.09
N SER A 17 -14.00 18.32 -13.25
CA SER A 17 -12.64 18.73 -13.63
C SER A 17 -12.14 19.81 -12.67
N ILE A 18 -10.90 19.65 -12.19
CA ILE A 18 -10.28 20.63 -11.27
C ILE A 18 -9.84 21.89 -12.03
N GLU A 19 -9.50 21.75 -13.30
CA GLU A 19 -9.04 22.88 -14.14
C GLU A 19 -10.19 23.65 -14.76
N THR A 20 -11.17 22.95 -15.35
CA THR A 20 -12.26 23.58 -16.10
C THR A 20 -13.54 23.71 -15.30
N PHE A 21 -13.64 23.10 -14.10
CA PHE A 21 -14.85 22.96 -13.29
C PHE A 21 -16.04 22.33 -14.04
N GLU A 22 -15.80 21.73 -15.19
CA GLU A 22 -16.83 21.03 -15.96
C GLU A 22 -17.16 19.68 -15.29
N LYS A 23 -18.45 19.37 -15.28
CA LYS A 23 -18.95 18.09 -14.77
C LYS A 23 -19.03 17.08 -15.91
N LYS A 24 -18.35 15.94 -15.76
CA LYS A 24 -18.41 14.82 -16.70
C LYS A 24 -19.00 13.62 -15.98
N THR A 25 -20.07 13.06 -16.53
CA THR A 25 -20.65 11.81 -16.00
C THR A 25 -19.90 10.64 -16.61
N ILE A 26 -19.34 9.80 -15.74
CA ILE A 26 -18.68 8.55 -16.14
C ILE A 26 -19.68 7.41 -15.91
N PRO A 27 -19.97 6.57 -16.92
CA PRO A 27 -20.84 5.42 -16.75
C PRO A 27 -20.32 4.49 -15.64
N GLU A 28 -21.22 3.88 -14.89
CA GLU A 28 -20.87 3.01 -13.76
C GLU A 28 -20.00 1.81 -14.18
N GLU A 29 -20.16 1.33 -15.41
CA GLU A 29 -19.34 0.28 -16.03
C GLU A 29 -17.85 0.65 -16.18
N HIS A 30 -17.52 1.95 -16.15
CA HIS A 30 -16.14 2.47 -16.18
C HIS A 30 -15.62 2.85 -14.78
N CYS A 31 -16.43 2.68 -13.75
CA CYS A 31 -16.07 2.96 -12.36
C CYS A 31 -15.66 1.66 -11.67
N TYR A 32 -14.39 1.31 -11.74
CA TYR A 32 -13.83 0.14 -11.07
C TYR A 32 -13.60 0.42 -9.59
N GLY A 33 -14.61 0.13 -8.77
CA GLY A 33 -14.53 0.21 -7.32
C GLY A 33 -14.48 1.64 -6.76
N HIS A 34 -14.74 1.75 -5.47
CA HIS A 34 -14.58 3.00 -4.72
C HIS A 34 -13.38 2.87 -3.78
N CYS A 35 -12.44 3.81 -3.86
CA CYS A 35 -11.41 3.91 -2.83
C CYS A 35 -12.08 4.29 -1.51
N ARG A 36 -11.80 3.55 -0.44
CA ARG A 36 -12.26 3.89 0.91
C ARG A 36 -11.65 5.22 1.35
N PRO A 37 -12.36 6.01 2.15
CA PRO A 37 -11.80 7.22 2.73
C PRO A 37 -10.80 6.88 3.85
N VAL A 38 -9.71 7.65 3.95
CA VAL A 38 -8.72 7.48 5.01
C VAL A 38 -9.29 7.69 6.42
N THR A 39 -10.47 8.29 6.53
CA THR A 39 -11.18 8.47 7.81
C THR A 39 -11.66 7.17 8.44
N GLU A 40 -11.72 6.08 7.68
CA GLU A 40 -12.01 4.75 8.19
C GLU A 40 -10.79 4.08 8.84
N PHE A 41 -9.66 4.77 8.90
CA PHE A 41 -8.43 4.31 9.53
C PHE A 41 -8.06 5.23 10.70
N GLU A 42 -8.08 4.68 11.91
CA GLU A 42 -7.62 5.36 13.11
C GLU A 42 -6.10 5.36 13.16
N LYS A 43 -5.47 6.52 12.99
CA LYS A 43 -4.01 6.67 13.12
C LYS A 43 -3.61 6.54 14.58
N LEU A 44 -2.78 5.56 14.90
CA LEU A 44 -2.32 5.30 16.27
C LEU A 44 -1.02 6.06 16.58
N ASN A 45 0.02 5.78 15.80
CA ASN A 45 1.32 6.44 15.94
C ASN A 45 2.07 6.48 14.61
N ARG A 46 3.00 7.42 14.50
CA ARG A 46 3.95 7.47 13.38
C ARG A 46 5.04 6.42 13.62
N ILE A 47 5.35 5.63 12.59
CA ILE A 47 6.34 4.55 12.65
C ILE A 47 7.52 4.76 11.69
N GLY A 48 7.40 5.66 10.72
CA GLY A 48 8.48 5.98 9.79
C GLY A 48 8.27 7.30 9.08
N GLU A 49 9.38 7.87 8.65
CA GLU A 49 9.42 8.99 7.71
C GLU A 49 10.64 8.80 6.81
N GLY A 50 10.41 8.85 5.52
CA GLY A 50 11.47 8.68 4.52
C GLY A 50 11.23 9.53 3.29
N THR A 51 12.03 9.30 2.27
CA THR A 51 11.95 9.96 0.96
C THR A 51 10.55 9.80 0.35
N TYR A 52 9.90 8.66 0.58
CA TYR A 52 8.61 8.29 -0.01
C TYR A 52 7.39 8.76 0.79
N GLY A 53 7.57 9.35 1.97
CA GLY A 53 6.47 9.89 2.77
C GLY A 53 6.52 9.49 4.24
N VAL A 54 5.41 9.76 4.93
CA VAL A 54 5.22 9.42 6.35
C VAL A 54 4.40 8.14 6.44
N VAL A 55 4.84 7.22 7.29
CA VAL A 55 4.15 5.96 7.57
C VAL A 55 3.58 5.99 8.98
N TYR A 56 2.31 5.63 9.10
CA TYR A 56 1.61 5.52 10.37
C TYR A 56 1.22 4.08 10.63
N ARG A 57 1.33 3.65 11.86
CA ARG A 57 0.58 2.50 12.36
C ARG A 57 -0.86 2.95 12.53
N ALA A 58 -1.80 2.24 11.96
CA ALA A 58 -3.22 2.59 11.99
C ALA A 58 -4.07 1.34 12.26
N ARG A 59 -5.29 1.59 12.73
CA ARG A 59 -6.32 0.56 12.87
C ARG A 59 -7.39 0.78 11.80
N ASP A 60 -7.67 -0.22 11.02
CA ASP A 60 -8.85 -0.24 10.16
C ASP A 60 -10.09 -0.37 11.06
N THR A 61 -10.99 0.60 11.02
CA THR A 61 -12.17 0.64 11.90
C THR A 61 -13.25 -0.36 11.48
N VAL A 62 -13.18 -0.89 10.24
CA VAL A 62 -14.13 -1.88 9.71
C VAL A 62 -13.70 -3.29 10.09
N SER A 63 -12.45 -3.65 9.79
CA SER A 63 -11.91 -5.00 10.05
C SER A 63 -11.29 -5.14 11.45
N ASN A 64 -11.03 -4.02 12.15
CA ASN A 64 -10.27 -3.91 13.40
C ASN A 64 -8.81 -4.40 13.29
N GLU A 65 -8.30 -4.49 12.08
CA GLU A 65 -6.94 -4.95 11.79
C GLU A 65 -5.93 -3.81 11.93
N ILE A 66 -4.71 -4.15 12.40
CA ILE A 66 -3.61 -3.18 12.42
C ILE A 66 -2.91 -3.20 11.07
N VAL A 67 -2.72 -2.01 10.49
CA VAL A 67 -2.13 -1.80 9.17
C VAL A 67 -1.05 -0.72 9.23
N ALA A 68 -0.18 -0.71 8.22
CA ALA A 68 0.72 0.40 7.96
C ALA A 68 0.09 1.32 6.90
N LEU A 69 -0.10 2.59 7.25
CA LEU A 69 -0.72 3.58 6.39
C LEU A 69 0.36 4.56 5.89
N LYS A 70 0.83 4.37 4.66
CA LYS A 70 1.87 5.17 4.03
C LYS A 70 1.25 6.30 3.23
N LYS A 71 1.52 7.56 3.58
CA LYS A 71 1.08 8.72 2.80
C LYS A 71 1.99 8.88 1.59
N VAL A 72 1.41 8.84 0.39
CA VAL A 72 2.15 9.11 -0.85
C VAL A 72 2.49 10.59 -0.91
N ARG A 73 3.77 10.93 -1.17
CA ARG A 73 4.17 12.31 -1.45
C ARG A 73 3.76 12.67 -2.87
N MET A 74 2.90 13.64 -2.99
CA MET A 74 2.60 14.30 -4.24
C MET A 74 3.58 15.48 -4.38
N GLU A 75 4.64 15.31 -5.14
CA GLU A 75 5.52 16.43 -5.47
C GLU A 75 4.75 17.37 -6.40
N ARG A 76 4.47 18.56 -5.92
CA ARG A 76 4.04 19.82 -6.59
C ARG A 76 3.51 19.75 -8.03
N GLU A 77 3.15 18.60 -8.54
CA GLU A 77 2.52 18.44 -9.83
C GLU A 77 1.05 18.88 -9.70
N LYS A 78 0.71 19.93 -10.42
CA LYS A 78 -0.65 20.46 -10.51
C LYS A 78 -1.64 19.44 -11.10
N ASP A 79 -1.12 18.34 -11.64
CA ASP A 79 -1.83 17.40 -12.51
C ASP A 79 -2.21 16.06 -11.85
N GLY A 80 -2.11 15.96 -10.52
CA GLY A 80 -2.54 14.75 -9.79
C GLY A 80 -1.42 13.76 -9.47
N ILE A 81 -1.70 12.44 -9.52
CA ILE A 81 -0.74 11.40 -9.14
C ILE A 81 0.34 11.25 -10.20
N PRO A 82 1.64 11.35 -9.85
CA PRO A 82 2.72 11.08 -10.80
C PRO A 82 2.59 9.71 -11.46
N LEU A 83 2.88 9.61 -12.74
CA LEU A 83 2.86 8.34 -13.48
C LEU A 83 3.76 7.25 -12.83
N SER A 84 4.87 7.66 -12.22
CA SER A 84 5.74 6.78 -11.43
C SER A 84 4.99 6.18 -10.24
N GLY A 85 4.24 6.98 -9.50
CA GLY A 85 3.43 6.51 -8.36
C GLY A 85 2.31 5.56 -8.79
N LEU A 86 1.63 5.84 -9.91
CA LEU A 86 0.60 4.94 -10.45
C LEU A 86 1.20 3.58 -10.87
N ARG A 87 2.39 3.59 -11.50
CA ARG A 87 3.10 2.36 -11.87
C ARG A 87 3.50 1.56 -10.65
N GLU A 88 4.03 2.22 -9.62
CA GLU A 88 4.42 1.60 -8.34
C GLU A 88 3.20 0.97 -7.66
N ILE A 89 2.10 1.70 -7.52
CA ILE A 89 0.84 1.19 -6.95
C ILE A 89 0.35 -0.03 -7.74
N SER A 90 0.28 0.07 -9.06
CA SER A 90 -0.17 -1.02 -9.93
C SER A 90 0.71 -2.27 -9.79
N LEU A 91 2.03 -2.08 -9.65
CA LEU A 91 2.96 -3.17 -9.43
C LEU A 91 2.73 -3.81 -8.06
N LEU A 92 2.66 -3.01 -6.99
CA LEU A 92 2.50 -3.50 -5.62
C LEU A 92 1.18 -4.25 -5.41
N LEU A 93 0.07 -3.80 -6.03
CA LEU A 93 -1.24 -4.49 -5.97
C LEU A 93 -1.20 -5.91 -6.56
N ASN A 94 -0.26 -6.18 -7.48
CA ASN A 94 -0.11 -7.50 -8.11
C ASN A 94 0.92 -8.40 -7.40
N LEU A 95 1.54 -7.94 -6.32
CA LEU A 95 2.51 -8.72 -5.56
C LEU A 95 1.83 -9.40 -4.37
N GLU A 96 1.75 -10.72 -4.42
CA GLU A 96 1.24 -11.54 -3.32
C GLU A 96 2.24 -12.65 -3.01
N HIS A 97 2.99 -12.50 -1.93
CA HIS A 97 3.96 -13.49 -1.48
C HIS A 97 4.22 -13.36 0.03
N LYS A 98 4.44 -14.50 0.69
CA LYS A 98 4.67 -14.58 2.14
C LYS A 98 5.81 -13.67 2.63
N ASN A 99 6.85 -13.49 1.82
CA ASN A 99 8.05 -12.72 2.18
C ASN A 99 8.14 -11.35 1.47
N ILE A 100 7.01 -10.83 1.00
CA ILE A 100 6.88 -9.46 0.47
C ILE A 100 5.81 -8.74 1.29
N VAL A 101 6.03 -7.48 1.62
CA VAL A 101 4.99 -6.65 2.27
C VAL A 101 3.84 -6.44 1.29
N GLN A 102 2.66 -6.85 1.68
CA GLN A 102 1.49 -6.76 0.81
C GLN A 102 0.88 -5.36 0.85
N LEU A 103 0.62 -4.78 -0.32
CA LEU A 103 -0.30 -3.67 -0.46
C LEU A 103 -1.74 -4.22 -0.46
N LYS A 104 -2.54 -3.84 0.54
CA LYS A 104 -3.93 -4.32 0.69
C LYS A 104 -4.89 -3.52 -0.16
N GLU A 105 -4.80 -2.19 -0.09
CA GLU A 105 -5.65 -1.26 -0.82
C GLU A 105 -5.04 0.14 -0.88
N VAL A 106 -5.63 0.98 -1.73
CA VAL A 106 -5.33 2.41 -1.83
C VAL A 106 -6.53 3.18 -1.30
N VAL A 107 -6.30 4.14 -0.41
CA VAL A 107 -7.36 4.96 0.18
C VAL A 107 -7.09 6.45 -0.03
N VAL A 108 -8.15 7.23 -0.03
CA VAL A 108 -8.09 8.65 -0.37
C VAL A 108 -8.39 9.53 0.84
N GLY A 109 -7.68 10.65 0.93
CA GLY A 109 -7.95 11.69 1.91
C GLY A 109 -9.07 12.62 1.46
N LYS A 110 -9.27 13.70 2.25
CA LYS A 110 -10.27 14.74 1.91
C LYS A 110 -9.94 15.53 0.65
N HIS A 111 -8.67 15.56 0.26
CA HIS A 111 -8.18 16.27 -0.92
C HIS A 111 -7.62 15.27 -1.91
N LEU A 112 -7.71 15.55 -3.19
CA LEU A 112 -7.25 14.69 -4.28
C LEU A 112 -5.73 14.45 -4.27
N ASP A 113 -4.98 15.32 -3.59
CA ASP A 113 -3.53 15.20 -3.34
C ASP A 113 -3.18 14.30 -2.15
N SER A 114 -4.16 13.71 -1.50
CA SER A 114 -3.96 12.91 -0.29
C SER A 114 -4.30 11.46 -0.54
N ILE A 115 -3.31 10.70 -1.05
CA ILE A 115 -3.42 9.26 -1.26
C ILE A 115 -2.61 8.55 -0.20
N PHE A 116 -3.17 7.45 0.29
CA PHE A 116 -2.51 6.57 1.25
C PHE A 116 -2.54 5.13 0.75
N LEU A 117 -1.44 4.43 0.97
CA LEU A 117 -1.30 3.00 0.74
C LEU A 117 -1.56 2.28 2.06
N VAL A 118 -2.50 1.36 2.06
CA VAL A 118 -2.77 0.48 3.21
C VAL A 118 -1.97 -0.79 3.02
N MET A 119 -0.95 -0.95 3.82
CA MET A 119 -0.01 -2.06 3.71
C MET A 119 -0.12 -2.98 4.94
N GLU A 120 0.32 -4.21 4.77
CA GLU A 120 0.50 -5.12 5.90
C GLU A 120 1.42 -4.48 6.95
N TYR A 121 1.03 -4.60 8.23
CA TYR A 121 1.84 -4.09 9.33
C TYR A 121 2.87 -5.14 9.75
N CYS A 122 4.11 -4.69 9.89
CA CYS A 122 5.20 -5.46 10.48
C CYS A 122 5.66 -4.74 11.75
N GLU A 123 5.93 -5.50 12.81
CA GLU A 123 6.19 -4.97 14.15
C GLU A 123 7.50 -4.20 14.22
N GLN A 124 8.52 -4.60 13.45
CA GLN A 124 9.79 -3.92 13.41
C GLN A 124 10.60 -4.23 12.15
N ASP A 125 11.58 -3.41 11.85
CA ASP A 125 12.58 -3.65 10.84
C ASP A 125 13.80 -4.38 11.42
N LEU A 126 14.55 -5.04 10.55
CA LEU A 126 15.71 -5.82 10.95
C LEU A 126 16.89 -4.94 11.44
N ALA A 127 17.01 -3.70 10.94
CA ALA A 127 18.05 -2.79 11.42
C ALA A 127 17.81 -2.43 12.89
N SER A 128 16.61 -1.94 13.22
CA SER A 128 16.22 -1.63 14.60
C SER A 128 16.32 -2.84 15.51
N LEU A 129 15.99 -4.04 15.01
CA LEU A 129 16.15 -5.27 15.79
C LEU A 129 17.63 -5.54 16.11
N LEU A 130 18.51 -5.46 15.12
CA LEU A 130 19.94 -5.71 15.29
C LEU A 130 20.59 -4.71 16.27
N ASP A 131 20.18 -3.44 16.20
CA ASP A 131 20.70 -2.40 17.08
C ASP A 131 20.27 -2.57 18.55
N ASN A 132 19.13 -3.20 18.80
CA ASN A 132 18.57 -3.37 20.13
C ASN A 132 18.77 -4.78 20.72
N MET A 133 19.38 -5.71 19.97
CA MET A 133 19.64 -7.06 20.46
C MET A 133 20.75 -7.09 21.50
N SER A 134 20.52 -7.78 22.61
CA SER A 134 21.54 -8.02 23.65
C SER A 134 22.56 -9.12 23.27
N SER A 135 22.22 -9.96 22.29
CA SER A 135 23.07 -11.05 21.78
C SER A 135 22.85 -11.23 20.28
N PRO A 136 23.89 -11.57 19.50
CA PRO A 136 23.77 -11.77 18.07
C PRO A 136 22.85 -12.97 17.73
N PHE A 137 22.28 -12.96 16.54
CA PHE A 137 21.55 -14.11 16.02
C PHE A 137 22.40 -15.37 15.99
N LYS A 138 21.80 -16.49 16.34
CA LYS A 138 22.41 -17.81 16.14
C LYS A 138 22.43 -18.14 14.64
N GLU A 139 23.36 -18.97 14.22
CA GLU A 139 23.52 -19.39 12.82
C GLU A 139 22.22 -19.94 12.21
N ALA A 140 21.47 -20.75 12.97
CA ALA A 140 20.19 -21.28 12.51
C ALA A 140 19.13 -20.19 12.25
N GLN A 141 19.12 -19.12 13.05
CA GLN A 141 18.22 -17.97 12.84
C GLN A 141 18.61 -17.18 11.60
N ILE A 142 19.92 -16.95 11.40
CA ILE A 142 20.45 -16.30 10.20
C ILE A 142 20.05 -17.10 8.94
N LYS A 143 20.27 -18.42 8.94
CA LYS A 143 19.88 -19.30 7.84
C LYS A 143 18.38 -19.21 7.53
N CYS A 144 17.55 -19.22 8.57
CA CYS A 144 16.10 -19.08 8.42
C CYS A 144 15.70 -17.75 7.78
N LEU A 145 16.28 -16.63 8.23
CA LEU A 145 16.01 -15.30 7.67
C LEU A 145 16.51 -15.20 6.22
N MET A 146 17.72 -15.72 5.94
CA MET A 146 18.29 -15.72 4.58
C MET A 146 17.45 -16.54 3.61
N LEU A 147 16.94 -17.70 3.99
CA LEU A 147 16.03 -18.49 3.15
C LEU A 147 14.75 -17.72 2.83
N GLN A 148 14.18 -17.05 3.81
CA GLN A 148 12.98 -16.23 3.60
C GLN A 148 13.25 -15.06 2.66
N LEU A 149 14.40 -14.37 2.83
CA LEU A 149 14.83 -13.31 1.94
C LEU A 149 14.99 -13.82 0.50
N LEU A 150 15.69 -14.94 0.31
CA LEU A 150 15.92 -15.52 -1.01
C LEU A 150 14.61 -15.94 -1.68
N HIS A 151 13.64 -16.48 -0.96
CA HIS A 151 12.31 -16.80 -1.51
C HIS A 151 11.59 -15.52 -1.99
N GLY A 152 11.63 -14.43 -1.22
CA GLY A 152 11.04 -13.16 -1.62
C GLY A 152 11.73 -12.58 -2.86
N VAL A 153 13.07 -12.58 -2.90
CA VAL A 153 13.84 -12.12 -4.05
C VAL A 153 13.58 -12.98 -5.28
N GLN A 154 13.55 -14.30 -5.13
CA GLN A 154 13.20 -15.21 -6.23
C GLN A 154 11.84 -14.89 -6.82
N TYR A 155 10.83 -14.66 -5.97
CA TYR A 155 9.49 -14.29 -6.41
C TYR A 155 9.47 -12.99 -7.24
N LEU A 156 10.22 -11.95 -6.80
CA LEU A 156 10.35 -10.70 -7.55
C LEU A 156 11.05 -10.93 -8.90
N HIS A 157 12.18 -11.65 -8.90
CA HIS A 157 12.97 -11.90 -10.13
C HIS A 157 12.21 -12.73 -11.16
N GLN A 158 11.40 -13.69 -10.74
CA GLN A 158 10.53 -14.46 -11.64
C GLN A 158 9.49 -13.57 -12.35
N ARG A 159 9.20 -12.39 -11.78
CA ARG A 159 8.30 -11.36 -12.36
C ARG A 159 9.06 -10.23 -13.04
N LEU A 160 10.37 -10.40 -13.25
CA LEU A 160 11.26 -9.40 -13.85
C LEU A 160 11.32 -8.09 -13.05
N ILE A 161 11.11 -8.17 -11.73
CA ILE A 161 11.18 -7.03 -10.81
C ILE A 161 12.48 -7.10 -10.04
N VAL A 162 13.24 -6.00 -10.05
CA VAL A 162 14.47 -5.82 -9.28
C VAL A 162 14.23 -4.77 -8.21
N HIS A 163 14.45 -5.11 -6.95
CA HIS A 163 14.17 -4.22 -5.80
C HIS A 163 15.07 -2.98 -5.76
N ARG A 164 16.37 -3.12 -6.08
CA ARG A 164 17.41 -2.07 -6.17
C ARG A 164 17.83 -1.37 -4.87
N ASP A 165 17.12 -1.56 -3.76
CA ASP A 165 17.44 -0.96 -2.45
C ASP A 165 17.30 -1.99 -1.31
N LEU A 166 17.81 -3.21 -1.50
CA LEU A 166 17.83 -4.21 -0.43
C LEU A 166 18.86 -3.83 0.63
N LYS A 167 18.36 -3.55 1.84
CA LYS A 167 19.14 -3.24 3.04
C LYS A 167 18.36 -3.67 4.28
N VAL A 168 19.01 -3.83 5.41
CA VAL A 168 18.40 -4.34 6.65
C VAL A 168 17.22 -3.50 7.15
N SER A 169 17.19 -2.19 6.86
CA SER A 169 16.06 -1.32 7.20
C SER A 169 14.82 -1.54 6.32
N ASN A 170 14.98 -2.15 5.13
CA ASN A 170 13.88 -2.55 4.24
C ASN A 170 13.48 -4.02 4.41
N LEU A 171 14.09 -4.72 5.37
CA LEU A 171 13.71 -6.07 5.76
C LEU A 171 12.90 -5.99 7.06
N LEU A 172 11.62 -6.26 6.95
CA LEU A 172 10.67 -6.15 8.05
C LEU A 172 10.40 -7.52 8.67
N LEU A 173 10.04 -7.53 9.93
CA LEU A 173 9.70 -8.75 10.67
C LEU A 173 8.31 -8.64 11.28
N THR A 174 7.51 -9.67 11.07
CA THR A 174 6.25 -9.83 11.77
C THR A 174 6.49 -10.42 13.16
N GLY A 175 5.56 -10.24 14.10
CA GLY A 175 5.60 -10.83 15.44
C GLY A 175 5.68 -12.37 15.45
N LYS A 176 5.41 -13.01 14.30
CA LYS A 176 5.56 -14.47 14.10
C LYS A 176 6.93 -14.87 13.54
N GLY A 177 7.88 -13.94 13.41
CA GLY A 177 9.21 -14.22 12.87
C GLY A 177 9.25 -14.41 11.34
N ILE A 178 8.26 -13.91 10.62
CA ILE A 178 8.25 -13.93 9.15
C ILE A 178 8.96 -12.69 8.66
N LEU A 179 10.01 -12.89 7.84
CA LEU A 179 10.70 -11.81 7.15
C LEU A 179 9.91 -11.40 5.92
N LYS A 180 9.76 -10.09 5.76
CA LYS A 180 9.09 -9.47 4.61
C LYS A 180 9.97 -8.39 4.00
N ILE A 181 10.12 -8.43 2.68
CA ILE A 181 10.81 -7.39 1.93
C ILE A 181 9.83 -6.23 1.79
N GLY A 182 10.22 -5.08 2.31
CA GLY A 182 9.52 -3.81 2.18
C GLY A 182 10.31 -2.83 1.31
N GLU A 183 9.75 -1.68 1.08
CA GLU A 183 10.40 -0.53 0.44
C GLU A 183 11.23 0.26 1.45
#